data_bc999d89ffc1fada45acfdec399a949d
#
_entry.id   bc999d89ffc1fada45acfdec399a949d
#
_cell.length_a   1.000
_cell.length_b   1.000
_cell.length_c   1.000
_cell.angle_alpha   90.00
_cell.angle_beta   90.00
_cell.angle_gamma   90.00
#
_symmetry.space_group_name_H-M   'P 1'
#
loop_
_entity.id
_entity.type
_entity.pdbx_description
1 polymer ?
#
loop_
_entity_poly.entity_id
_entity_poly.type
_entity_poly.pdbx_seq_one_letter_code
_entity_poly.pdbx_strand_id
1 'polypeptide(L)'
;LAKILQRSAAILSVREEAEGIMEIAARARGTPRIANRLLRRVRDYAQVKGDGTITKRLTEQALSMLEVDRLGLDKMDTMLLLTLIDKFAGGPVGVETLAAAIGEEKDTIEDVYEPFLIQAGFIQRTPRGRVATVRAYDHFNRPQKEGTTNLARKQPTLF
;
A
#
# COMPACT_ATOMS: atom_id res chain seq x y z
N LEU A 1 -7.28 -10.08 -11.03
CA LEU A 1 -6.46 -10.57 -9.90
C LEU A 1 -7.10 -11.72 -9.15
N ALA A 2 -8.38 -11.65 -8.82
CA ALA A 2 -9.06 -12.72 -8.10
C ALA A 2 -8.95 -14.07 -8.83
N LYS A 3 -9.12 -14.10 -10.14
CA LYS A 3 -8.97 -15.32 -10.95
C LYS A 3 -7.54 -15.87 -10.91
N ILE A 4 -6.53 -15.01 -10.94
CA ILE A 4 -5.12 -15.40 -10.82
C ILE A 4 -4.86 -16.02 -9.46
N LEU A 5 -5.39 -15.43 -8.39
CA LEU A 5 -5.27 -15.92 -7.03
C LEU A 5 -5.97 -17.27 -6.84
N GLN A 6 -7.17 -17.44 -7.39
CA GLN A 6 -7.87 -18.73 -7.35
C GLN A 6 -7.10 -19.83 -8.05
N ARG A 7 -6.50 -19.53 -9.21
CA ARG A 7 -5.63 -20.47 -9.92
C ARG A 7 -4.39 -20.82 -9.11
N SER A 8 -3.75 -19.83 -8.51
CA SER A 8 -2.58 -20.03 -7.66
C SER A 8 -2.91 -20.84 -6.41
N ALA A 9 -4.04 -20.59 -5.77
CA ALA A 9 -4.52 -21.35 -4.62
C ALA A 9 -4.75 -22.83 -5.00
N ALA A 10 -5.33 -23.10 -6.17
CA ALA A 10 -5.52 -24.45 -6.68
C ALA A 10 -4.17 -25.16 -6.88
N ILE A 11 -3.20 -24.50 -7.48
CA ILE A 11 -1.83 -25.03 -7.67
C ILE A 11 -1.17 -25.36 -6.34
N LEU A 12 -1.36 -24.51 -5.31
CA LEU A 12 -0.82 -24.71 -3.97
C LEU A 12 -1.64 -25.70 -3.14
N SER A 13 -2.72 -26.25 -3.69
CA SER A 13 -3.65 -27.15 -3.00
C SER A 13 -4.24 -26.54 -1.72
N VAL A 14 -4.56 -25.25 -1.74
CA VAL A 14 -5.11 -24.50 -0.63
C VAL A 14 -6.63 -24.43 -0.79
N ARG A 15 -7.35 -24.73 0.27
CA ARG A 15 -8.79 -24.47 0.33
C ARG A 15 -9.03 -22.98 0.58
N GLU A 16 -9.96 -22.41 -0.13
CA GLU A 16 -10.24 -20.98 -0.09
C GLU A 16 -11.73 -20.68 -0.10
N GLU A 17 -12.09 -19.58 0.51
CA GLU A 17 -13.39 -18.94 0.34
C GLU A 17 -13.24 -17.73 -0.57
N ALA A 18 -14.22 -17.48 -1.42
CA ALA A 18 -14.19 -16.37 -2.37
C ALA A 18 -13.91 -15.02 -1.71
N GLU A 19 -14.49 -14.78 -0.53
CA GLU A 19 -14.30 -13.55 0.23
C GLU A 19 -12.85 -13.37 0.71
N GLY A 20 -12.17 -14.45 1.11
CA GLY A 20 -10.76 -14.40 1.49
C GLY A 20 -9.86 -14.03 0.31
N ILE A 21 -10.13 -14.61 -0.85
CA ILE A 21 -9.42 -14.27 -2.09
C ILE A 21 -9.65 -12.81 -2.49
N MET A 22 -10.87 -12.32 -2.36
CA MET A 22 -11.20 -10.92 -2.67
C MET A 22 -10.46 -9.93 -1.76
N GLU A 23 -10.29 -10.26 -0.47
CA GLU A 23 -9.51 -9.45 0.46
C GLU A 23 -8.03 -9.36 0.07
N ILE A 24 -7.43 -10.48 -0.35
CA ILE A 24 -6.05 -10.49 -0.85
C ILE A 24 -5.94 -9.64 -2.13
N ALA A 25 -6.87 -9.83 -3.06
CA ALA A 25 -6.87 -9.09 -4.33
C ALA A 25 -6.99 -7.57 -4.11
N ALA A 26 -7.83 -7.15 -3.18
CA ALA A 26 -8.03 -5.74 -2.86
C ALA A 26 -6.75 -5.06 -2.35
N ARG A 27 -5.86 -5.82 -1.69
CA ARG A 27 -4.62 -5.30 -1.10
C ARG A 27 -3.38 -5.59 -1.93
N ALA A 28 -3.53 -6.20 -3.09
CA ALA A 28 -2.42 -6.62 -3.94
C ALA A 28 -1.91 -5.52 -4.89
N ARG A 29 -2.41 -4.31 -4.79
CA ARG A 29 -1.97 -3.15 -5.59
C ARG A 29 -2.08 -3.37 -7.10
N GLY A 30 -3.04 -4.16 -7.57
CA GLY A 30 -3.17 -4.50 -8.97
C GLY A 30 -2.05 -5.38 -9.54
N THR A 31 -1.15 -5.90 -8.72
CA THR A 31 0.06 -6.62 -9.14
C THR A 31 -0.04 -8.11 -8.82
N PRO A 32 -0.01 -9.02 -9.84
CA PRO A 32 -0.06 -10.47 -9.61
C PRO A 32 1.06 -10.99 -8.71
N ARG A 33 2.26 -10.44 -8.81
CA ARG A 33 3.40 -10.83 -7.96
C ARG A 33 3.12 -10.56 -6.47
N ILE A 34 2.61 -9.38 -6.15
CA ILE A 34 2.24 -9.02 -4.77
C ILE A 34 1.07 -9.89 -4.30
N ALA A 35 0.05 -10.08 -5.15
CA ALA A 35 -1.08 -10.94 -4.85
C ALA A 35 -0.64 -12.36 -4.48
N ASN A 36 0.23 -12.98 -5.27
CA ASN A 36 0.74 -14.32 -5.00
C ASN A 36 1.61 -14.37 -3.73
N ARG A 37 2.39 -13.34 -3.46
CA ARG A 37 3.17 -13.24 -2.22
C ARG A 37 2.27 -13.16 -1.00
N LEU A 38 1.24 -12.34 -1.04
CA LEU A 38 0.25 -12.23 0.03
C LEU A 38 -0.51 -13.54 0.22
N LEU A 39 -0.90 -14.20 -0.86
CA LEU A 39 -1.57 -15.49 -0.81
C LEU A 39 -0.74 -16.53 -0.05
N ARG A 40 0.54 -16.65 -0.33
CA ARG A 40 1.44 -17.57 0.36
C ARG A 40 1.55 -17.24 1.85
N ARG A 41 1.64 -15.97 2.20
CA ARG A 41 1.70 -15.51 3.60
C ARG A 41 0.41 -15.81 4.35
N VAL A 42 -0.73 -15.55 3.72
CA VAL A 42 -2.05 -15.86 4.30
C VAL A 42 -2.23 -17.37 4.46
N ARG A 43 -1.80 -18.16 3.47
CA ARG A 43 -1.80 -19.62 3.56
C ARG A 43 -1.00 -20.10 4.77
N ASP A 44 0.22 -19.63 4.93
CA ASP A 44 1.09 -20.04 6.05
C ASP A 44 0.44 -19.69 7.40
N TYR A 45 -0.16 -18.51 7.50
CA TYR A 45 -0.91 -18.11 8.68
C TYR A 45 -2.13 -19.02 8.94
N ALA A 46 -2.89 -19.35 7.90
CA ALA A 46 -4.05 -20.22 8.01
C ALA A 46 -3.69 -21.64 8.46
N GLN A 47 -2.54 -22.16 8.04
CA GLN A 47 -2.03 -23.47 8.47
C GLN A 47 -1.63 -23.47 9.94
N VAL A 48 -1.09 -22.38 10.47
CA VAL A 48 -0.67 -22.26 11.86
C VAL A 48 -1.83 -21.95 12.81
N LYS A 49 -2.73 -21.05 12.40
CA LYS A 49 -3.80 -20.50 13.25
C LYS A 49 -5.18 -21.09 12.99
N GLY A 50 -5.35 -21.88 11.95
CA GLY A 50 -6.61 -22.49 11.56
C GLY A 50 -6.42 -23.87 10.96
N ASP A 51 -7.39 -24.29 10.14
CA ASP A 51 -7.38 -25.58 9.45
C ASP A 51 -6.72 -25.55 8.06
N GLY A 52 -6.08 -24.44 7.70
CA GLY A 52 -5.47 -24.23 6.40
C GLY A 52 -6.41 -23.62 5.35
N THR A 53 -7.66 -23.34 5.70
CA THR A 53 -8.61 -22.70 4.79
C THR A 53 -8.46 -21.18 4.83
N ILE A 54 -8.36 -20.56 3.66
CA ILE A 54 -8.30 -19.10 3.52
C ILE A 54 -9.71 -18.52 3.58
N THR A 55 -10.10 -18.08 4.78
CA THR A 55 -11.36 -17.41 5.03
C THR A 55 -11.15 -15.89 5.05
N LYS A 56 -12.23 -15.13 4.94
CA LYS A 56 -12.16 -13.67 5.09
C LYS A 56 -11.53 -13.26 6.42
N ARG A 57 -11.99 -13.86 7.50
CA ARG A 57 -11.51 -13.55 8.85
C ARG A 57 -10.02 -13.83 9.03
N LEU A 58 -9.56 -15.02 8.62
CA LEU A 58 -8.13 -15.37 8.69
C LEU A 58 -7.28 -14.46 7.81
N THR A 59 -7.78 -14.11 6.63
CA THR A 59 -7.10 -13.19 5.72
C THR A 59 -6.93 -11.81 6.34
N GLU A 60 -7.98 -11.24 6.91
CA GLU A 60 -7.90 -9.95 7.61
C GLU A 60 -6.90 -9.97 8.77
N GLN A 61 -6.90 -11.03 9.56
CA GLN A 61 -5.94 -11.20 10.65
C GLN A 61 -4.50 -11.32 10.15
N ALA A 62 -4.26 -12.11 9.12
CA ALA A 62 -2.94 -12.31 8.53
C ALA A 62 -2.40 -11.00 7.93
N LEU A 63 -3.23 -10.27 7.19
CA LEU A 63 -2.84 -9.00 6.58
C LEU A 63 -2.57 -7.92 7.62
N SER A 64 -3.31 -7.92 8.72
CA SER A 64 -3.05 -7.05 9.87
C SER A 64 -1.68 -7.35 10.50
N MET A 65 -1.32 -8.61 10.68
CA MET A 65 0.01 -8.99 11.17
C MET A 65 1.14 -8.59 10.23
N LEU A 66 0.90 -8.60 8.92
CA LEU A 66 1.85 -8.14 7.91
C LEU A 66 1.88 -6.60 7.77
N GLU A 67 1.09 -5.91 8.58
CA GLU A 67 0.95 -4.45 8.56
C GLU A 67 0.52 -3.91 7.18
N VAL A 68 -0.28 -4.69 6.46
CA VAL A 68 -0.92 -4.27 5.20
C VAL A 68 -2.32 -3.76 5.51
N ASP A 69 -2.56 -2.49 5.25
CA ASP A 69 -3.86 -1.88 5.51
C ASP A 69 -4.91 -2.17 4.42
N ARG A 70 -6.10 -1.62 4.59
CA ARG A 70 -7.24 -1.84 3.66
C ARG A 70 -6.99 -1.36 2.24
N LEU A 71 -6.13 -0.36 2.07
CA LEU A 71 -5.76 0.18 0.75
C LEU A 71 -4.50 -0.48 0.18
N GLY A 72 -3.93 -1.47 0.87
CA GLY A 72 -2.74 -2.18 0.43
C GLY A 72 -1.44 -1.45 0.77
N LEU A 73 -1.47 -0.44 1.63
CA LEU A 73 -0.27 0.22 2.12
C LEU A 73 0.41 -0.68 3.15
N ASP A 74 1.69 -0.96 2.92
CA ASP A 74 2.50 -1.70 3.87
C ASP A 74 3.20 -0.77 4.88
N LYS A 75 4.04 -1.35 5.74
CA LYS A 75 4.78 -0.60 6.73
C LYS A 75 5.66 0.50 6.13
N MET A 76 6.36 0.21 5.04
CA MET A 76 7.25 1.19 4.40
C MET A 76 6.48 2.31 3.70
N ASP A 77 5.38 1.99 3.02
CA ASP A 77 4.49 2.99 2.44
C ASP A 77 3.97 3.94 3.51
N THR A 78 3.52 3.40 4.63
CA THR A 78 3.02 4.17 5.76
C THR A 78 4.11 5.05 6.35
N MET A 79 5.31 4.51 6.57
CA MET A 79 6.46 5.26 7.08
C MET A 79 6.84 6.41 6.14
N LEU A 80 6.88 6.15 4.83
CA LEU A 80 7.20 7.16 3.83
C LEU A 80 6.19 8.31 3.86
N LEU A 81 4.91 7.98 3.82
CA LEU A 81 3.83 8.98 3.81
C LEU A 81 3.75 9.77 5.11
N LEU A 82 3.85 9.11 6.27
CA LEU A 82 3.84 9.80 7.56
C LEU A 82 5.08 10.67 7.76
N THR A 83 6.23 10.23 7.30
CA THR A 83 7.45 11.06 7.33
C THR A 83 7.27 12.31 6.48
N LEU A 84 6.74 12.16 5.26
CA LEU A 84 6.46 13.28 4.37
C LEU A 84 5.47 14.28 5.01
N ILE A 85 4.42 13.80 5.62
CA ILE A 85 3.40 14.63 6.25
C ILE A 85 3.90 15.26 7.55
N ASP A 86 4.40 14.43 8.47
CA ASP A 86 4.68 14.87 9.84
C ASP A 86 6.03 15.58 9.96
N LYS A 87 7.08 15.12 9.27
CA LYS A 87 8.41 15.73 9.34
C LYS A 87 8.63 16.86 8.34
N PHE A 88 8.05 16.76 7.15
CA PHE A 88 8.28 17.70 6.06
C PHE A 88 7.04 18.53 5.70
N ALA A 89 6.04 18.53 6.56
CA ALA A 89 4.79 19.31 6.39
C ALA A 89 4.09 19.05 5.04
N GLY A 90 4.20 17.81 4.53
CA GLY A 90 3.62 17.40 3.25
C GLY A 90 4.49 17.70 2.03
N GLY A 91 5.67 18.22 2.22
CA GLY A 91 6.61 18.58 1.17
C GLY A 91 6.40 20.00 0.62
N PRO A 92 7.07 20.36 -0.48
CA PRO A 92 7.90 19.48 -1.31
C PRO A 92 9.22 19.09 -0.66
N VAL A 93 9.63 17.84 -0.83
CA VAL A 93 10.90 17.31 -0.33
C VAL A 93 11.53 16.38 -1.38
N GLY A 94 12.84 16.51 -1.58
CA GLY A 94 13.59 15.69 -2.53
C GLY A 94 13.63 14.22 -2.09
N VAL A 95 13.67 13.32 -3.06
CA VAL A 95 13.68 11.88 -2.79
C VAL A 95 14.91 11.45 -1.97
N GLU A 96 16.05 12.09 -2.15
CA GLU A 96 17.27 11.78 -1.40
C GLU A 96 17.14 12.14 0.08
N THR A 97 16.54 13.28 0.39
CA THR A 97 16.23 13.69 1.75
C THR A 97 15.23 12.75 2.41
N LEU A 98 14.18 12.38 1.66
CA LEU A 98 13.17 11.44 2.13
C LEU A 98 13.78 10.05 2.38
N ALA A 99 14.63 9.57 1.48
CA ALA A 99 15.35 8.30 1.61
C ALA A 99 16.22 8.27 2.88
N ALA A 100 16.96 9.32 3.14
CA ALA A 100 17.77 9.45 4.35
C ALA A 100 16.92 9.45 5.62
N ALA A 101 15.75 10.09 5.59
CA ALA A 101 14.87 10.19 6.74
C ALA A 101 14.22 8.85 7.11
N ILE A 102 13.95 7.99 6.14
CA ILE A 102 13.32 6.66 6.40
C ILE A 102 14.31 5.51 6.41
N GLY A 103 15.60 5.76 6.16
CA GLY A 103 16.62 4.72 6.14
C GLY A 103 16.52 3.78 4.94
N GLU A 104 16.09 4.29 3.78
CA GLU A 104 15.94 3.51 2.55
C GLU A 104 16.79 4.10 1.43
N GLU A 105 17.09 3.31 0.41
CA GLU A 105 17.79 3.79 -0.77
C GLU A 105 16.86 4.56 -1.71
N LYS A 106 17.38 5.60 -2.35
CA LYS A 106 16.65 6.41 -3.33
C LYS A 106 16.01 5.57 -4.42
N ASP A 107 16.79 4.66 -5.03
CA ASP A 107 16.31 3.82 -6.13
C ASP A 107 15.18 2.89 -5.69
N THR A 108 15.23 2.38 -4.47
CA THR A 108 14.16 1.56 -3.90
C THR A 108 12.86 2.35 -3.75
N ILE A 109 12.95 3.60 -3.31
CA ILE A 109 11.77 4.47 -3.23
C ILE A 109 11.18 4.70 -4.62
N GLU A 110 12.01 5.08 -5.60
CA GLU A 110 11.57 5.39 -6.96
C GLU A 110 11.03 4.17 -7.72
N ASP A 111 11.61 3.00 -7.51
CA ASP A 111 11.28 1.81 -8.28
C ASP A 111 10.20 0.94 -7.63
N VAL A 112 10.11 0.93 -6.30
CA VAL A 112 9.25 0.01 -5.54
C VAL A 112 8.04 0.71 -4.93
N TYR A 113 8.22 1.84 -4.26
CA TYR A 113 7.16 2.49 -3.49
C TYR A 113 6.42 3.59 -4.25
N GLU A 114 7.13 4.48 -4.90
CA GLU A 114 6.52 5.62 -5.58
C GLU A 114 5.54 5.25 -6.68
N PRO A 115 5.80 4.26 -7.56
CA PRO A 115 4.88 3.95 -8.65
C PRO A 115 3.47 3.65 -8.16
N PHE A 116 3.35 2.86 -7.10
CA PHE A 116 2.06 2.56 -6.50
C PHE A 116 1.46 3.80 -5.80
N LEU A 117 2.24 4.52 -5.02
CA LEU A 117 1.76 5.68 -4.25
C LEU A 117 1.32 6.82 -5.16
N ILE A 118 1.98 7.02 -6.29
CA ILE A 118 1.59 8.01 -7.30
C ILE A 118 0.30 7.56 -8.00
N GLN A 119 0.23 6.32 -8.45
CA GLN A 119 -0.94 5.78 -9.13
C GLN A 119 -2.18 5.78 -8.23
N ALA A 120 -2.01 5.44 -6.96
CA ALA A 120 -3.08 5.45 -5.97
C ALA A 120 -3.47 6.88 -5.51
N GLY A 121 -2.72 7.90 -5.89
CA GLY A 121 -3.02 9.28 -5.61
C GLY A 121 -2.60 9.77 -4.21
N PHE A 122 -1.61 9.13 -3.58
CA PHE A 122 -1.11 9.54 -2.26
C PHE A 122 0.02 10.55 -2.31
N ILE A 123 0.85 10.51 -3.35
CA ILE A 123 1.92 11.48 -3.57
C ILE A 123 1.92 12.00 -5.01
N GLN A 124 2.53 13.18 -5.18
CA GLN A 124 2.81 13.79 -6.48
C GLN A 124 4.29 14.12 -6.59
N ARG A 125 4.83 13.97 -7.80
CA ARG A 125 6.15 14.51 -8.16
C ARG A 125 5.98 15.93 -8.66
N THR A 126 6.76 16.85 -8.10
CA THR A 126 6.86 18.23 -8.58
C THR A 126 8.31 18.55 -8.90
N PRO A 127 8.60 19.65 -9.63
CA PRO A 127 9.98 20.08 -9.86
C PRO A 127 10.78 20.35 -8.57
N ARG A 128 10.08 20.60 -7.47
CA ARG A 128 10.70 20.87 -6.15
C ARG A 128 10.82 19.62 -5.28
N GLY A 129 10.22 18.51 -5.67
CA GLY A 129 10.25 17.28 -4.93
C GLY A 129 8.87 16.63 -4.76
N ARG A 130 8.77 15.72 -3.80
CA ARG A 130 7.56 14.94 -3.53
C ARG A 130 6.64 15.68 -2.58
N VAL A 131 5.34 15.62 -2.88
CA VAL A 131 4.28 16.30 -2.12
C VAL A 131 3.20 15.29 -1.77
N ALA A 132 2.75 15.28 -0.51
CA ALA A 132 1.61 14.50 -0.07
C ALA A 132 0.31 15.13 -0.57
N THR A 133 -0.62 14.29 -1.01
CA THR A 133 -1.94 14.73 -1.49
C THR A 133 -2.95 14.83 -0.34
N VAL A 134 -4.09 15.46 -0.61
CA VAL A 134 -5.24 15.49 0.32
C VAL A 134 -5.64 14.08 0.74
N ARG A 135 -5.62 13.13 -0.21
CA ARG A 135 -5.94 11.73 0.07
C ARG A 135 -5.02 11.10 1.10
N ALA A 136 -3.72 11.42 1.06
CA ALA A 136 -2.77 10.93 2.06
C ALA A 136 -3.08 11.49 3.46
N TYR A 137 -3.37 12.78 3.56
CA TYR A 137 -3.78 13.40 4.82
C TYR A 137 -5.06 12.77 5.38
N ASP A 138 -6.07 12.59 4.54
CA ASP A 138 -7.35 12.00 4.94
C ASP A 138 -7.19 10.55 5.39
N HIS A 139 -6.37 9.78 4.69
CA HIS A 139 -6.11 8.37 5.02
C HIS A 139 -5.53 8.19 6.43
N PHE A 140 -4.64 9.09 6.84
CA PHE A 140 -4.00 9.05 8.16
C PHE A 140 -4.68 9.96 9.19
N ASN A 141 -5.83 10.53 8.88
CA ASN A 141 -6.54 11.47 9.76
C ASN A 141 -5.65 12.62 10.22
N ARG A 142 -4.84 13.17 9.31
CA ARG A 142 -3.98 14.32 9.59
C ARG A 142 -4.64 15.59 9.06
N PRO A 143 -4.66 16.69 9.87
CA PRO A 143 -5.16 17.97 9.39
C PRO A 143 -4.19 18.56 8.35
N GLN A 144 -4.76 19.11 7.27
CA GLN A 144 -3.97 19.85 6.29
C GLN A 144 -3.60 21.20 6.87
N LYS A 145 -2.33 21.60 6.69
CA LYS A 145 -1.91 22.96 7.01
C LYS A 145 -2.37 23.92 5.91
N GLU A 146 -2.83 25.10 6.31
CA GLU A 146 -3.17 26.18 5.36
C GLU A 146 -1.96 26.45 4.45
N GLY A 147 -2.18 26.41 3.14
CA GLY A 147 -1.13 26.58 2.13
C GLY A 147 -0.85 25.35 1.26
N THR A 148 -1.12 24.15 1.73
CA THR A 148 -0.93 22.92 0.95
C THR A 148 -2.10 22.64 0.00
N THR A 149 -3.19 23.33 0.18
CA THR A 149 -4.49 23.07 -0.44
C THR A 149 -4.53 23.37 -1.94
N ASN A 150 -3.69 24.26 -2.44
CA ASN A 150 -3.78 24.74 -3.81
C ASN A 150 -3.13 23.81 -4.86
N LEU A 151 -2.17 23.00 -4.45
CA LEU A 151 -1.50 22.06 -5.36
C LEU A 151 -2.29 20.75 -5.51
N ALA A 152 -2.97 20.34 -4.44
CA ALA A 152 -3.72 19.09 -4.41
C ALA A 152 -5.09 19.17 -5.11
N ARG A 153 -5.66 20.38 -5.26
CA ARG A 153 -6.94 20.58 -5.96
C ARG A 153 -6.85 20.69 -7.49
N LYS A 154 -5.63 20.73 -8.02
CA LYS A 154 -5.38 20.79 -9.48
C LYS A 154 -5.02 19.43 -10.09
N GLN A 155 -5.53 18.35 -9.54
CA GLN A 155 -5.51 17.10 -10.30
C GLN A 155 -6.61 17.16 -11.36
N PRO A 156 -6.27 17.13 -12.67
CA PRO A 156 -7.28 16.78 -13.64
C PRO A 156 -7.76 15.38 -13.28
N THR A 157 -9.04 15.25 -13.03
CA THR A 157 -9.72 13.96 -13.05
C THR A 157 -9.43 13.34 -14.41
N LEU A 158 -8.44 12.45 -14.47
CA LEU A 158 -8.13 11.66 -15.66
C LEU A 158 -9.09 10.49 -15.81
N PHE A 159 -10.34 10.69 -15.47
CA PHE A 159 -11.45 9.77 -15.84
C PHE A 159 -12.78 10.50 -15.63
#